data_1c2b6bdf3ad1823cc8f73c3ebd4a2bff
#
_entry.id   1c2b6bdf3ad1823cc8f73c3ebd4a2bff
#
_cell.length_a   1.000
_cell.length_b   1.000
_cell.length_c   1.000
_cell.angle_alpha   90.00
_cell.angle_beta   90.00
_cell.angle_gamma   90.00
#
_symmetry.space_group_name_H-M   'P 1'
#
loop_
_entity.id
_entity.type
_entity.pdbx_description
1 polymer ?
#
loop_
_entity_poly.entity_id
_entity_poly.type
_entity_poly.pdbx_seq_one_letter_code
_entity_poly.pdbx_strand_id
1 'polypeptide(L)'
;MSTHREPHDRSTHSRGGTSRRSLLAGAGMLAATVPLAGAVDGLAVTPGRLTTSDHAVPGRAATPAARLRVVQVSDLHLKRIGGLQRRLLERIHESAADLILFTGDLVDSRAHLWQLEQFLRECPRQPRSFAILGNWERWAGIPLEALVRLYERHGVELLVNRSVEFEKDGARIRVTGLDDLVSGRPDVAAALDGMAPTPNHLLLAHCPAARDSLALPAEHPVDLMLSGHTHGGQIAPFGQALVLPHGSGRYVAGWYRDGGPPLYVCRGIGTSLVPVRIGATPELARFEWSLA
;
A
#
# COMPACT_ATOMS: atom_id res chain seq x y z
N MET A 1 82.76 48.82 -23.82
CA MET A 1 81.46 49.48 -23.69
C MET A 1 80.38 48.41 -23.41
N SER A 2 79.75 48.57 -22.34
CA SER A 2 79.06 47.60 -21.56
C SER A 2 77.73 47.06 -22.23
N THR A 3 77.56 45.76 -22.27
CA THR A 3 76.30 45.11 -22.63
C THR A 3 75.77 44.37 -21.44
N HIS A 4 74.70 44.90 -20.85
CA HIS A 4 73.93 44.21 -19.80
C HIS A 4 73.06 43.16 -20.44
N ARG A 5 73.12 41.90 -19.94
CA ARG A 5 72.18 40.83 -20.17
C ARG A 5 71.28 40.72 -18.94
N GLU A 6 69.96 40.83 -19.11
CA GLU A 6 68.94 40.45 -18.11
C GLU A 6 68.68 38.94 -18.14
N PRO A 7 68.41 38.29 -17.02
CA PRO A 7 68.02 36.87 -16.98
C PRO A 7 66.50 36.69 -17.13
N HIS A 8 66.10 35.79 -18.03
CA HIS A 8 64.75 35.32 -18.19
C HIS A 8 64.34 34.42 -17.01
N ASP A 9 63.35 34.88 -16.30
CA ASP A 9 62.60 34.05 -15.31
C ASP A 9 61.65 33.06 -16.04
N ARG A 10 61.86 31.75 -15.82
CA ARG A 10 60.95 30.68 -16.29
C ARG A 10 60.10 30.22 -15.13
N SER A 11 58.91 30.80 -14.99
CA SER A 11 57.86 30.25 -14.11
C SER A 11 57.27 28.99 -14.74
N THR A 12 57.61 27.83 -14.21
CA THR A 12 57.00 26.55 -14.56
C THR A 12 55.65 26.42 -13.88
N HIS A 13 54.55 26.62 -14.61
CA HIS A 13 53.20 26.25 -14.17
C HIS A 13 53.06 24.72 -14.28
N SER A 14 53.13 24.05 -13.13
CA SER A 14 52.72 22.66 -12.99
C SER A 14 51.19 22.56 -13.12
N ARG A 15 50.69 22.16 -14.28
CA ARG A 15 49.31 21.73 -14.45
C ARG A 15 49.19 20.32 -13.87
N GLY A 16 48.57 20.20 -12.68
CA GLY A 16 48.18 18.95 -12.10
C GLY A 16 47.12 18.26 -12.96
N GLY A 17 47.56 17.45 -13.90
CA GLY A 17 46.68 16.61 -14.70
C GLY A 17 46.27 15.40 -13.89
N THR A 18 44.97 15.28 -13.58
CA THR A 18 44.39 14.06 -13.04
C THR A 18 44.66 12.90 -14.01
N SER A 19 45.38 11.89 -13.53
CA SER A 19 45.77 10.77 -14.37
C SER A 19 44.55 9.95 -14.80
N ARG A 20 44.55 9.43 -16.04
CA ARG A 20 43.50 8.52 -16.53
C ARG A 20 43.24 7.33 -15.58
N ARG A 21 44.26 6.89 -14.83
CA ARG A 21 44.15 5.84 -13.81
C ARG A 21 43.30 6.28 -12.60
N SER A 22 43.40 7.54 -12.17
CA SER A 22 42.59 8.07 -11.05
C SER A 22 41.13 8.24 -11.44
N LEU A 23 40.86 8.62 -12.72
CA LEU A 23 39.47 8.68 -13.24
C LEU A 23 38.85 7.30 -13.40
N LEU A 24 39.58 6.29 -13.85
CA LEU A 24 39.13 4.93 -14.00
C LEU A 24 38.92 4.25 -12.62
N ALA A 25 39.76 4.52 -11.64
CA ALA A 25 39.60 4.05 -10.27
C ALA A 25 38.36 4.68 -9.58
N GLY A 26 38.13 5.98 -9.79
CA GLY A 26 36.94 6.67 -9.31
C GLY A 26 35.63 6.15 -9.93
N ALA A 27 35.65 5.92 -11.26
CA ALA A 27 34.48 5.33 -11.97
C ALA A 27 34.21 3.88 -11.55
N GLY A 28 35.26 3.08 -11.31
CA GLY A 28 35.14 1.72 -10.82
C GLY A 28 34.57 1.63 -9.39
N MET A 29 34.97 2.55 -8.50
CA MET A 29 34.37 2.64 -7.14
C MET A 29 32.92 3.09 -7.19
N LEU A 30 32.55 4.06 -7.99
CA LEU A 30 31.15 4.47 -8.17
C LEU A 30 30.30 3.34 -8.74
N ALA A 31 30.81 2.59 -9.72
CA ALA A 31 30.10 1.45 -10.31
C ALA A 31 29.86 0.27 -9.34
N ALA A 32 30.73 0.12 -8.32
CA ALA A 32 30.57 -0.92 -7.29
C ALA A 32 29.74 -0.46 -6.08
N THR A 33 29.78 0.82 -5.70
CA THR A 33 29.09 1.36 -4.54
C THR A 33 27.58 1.56 -4.78
N VAL A 34 27.18 1.91 -6.00
CA VAL A 34 25.75 2.10 -6.33
C VAL A 34 24.95 0.80 -6.21
N PRO A 35 25.38 -0.36 -6.76
CA PRO A 35 24.68 -1.63 -6.55
C PRO A 35 24.66 -2.07 -5.08
N LEU A 36 25.74 -1.86 -4.33
CA LEU A 36 25.84 -2.21 -2.92
C LEU A 36 24.90 -1.33 -2.05
N ALA A 37 24.87 -0.02 -2.29
CA ALA A 37 23.96 0.88 -1.61
C ALA A 37 22.50 0.55 -1.91
N GLY A 38 22.18 0.25 -3.18
CA GLY A 38 20.84 -0.21 -3.58
C GLY A 38 20.45 -1.54 -2.93
N ALA A 39 21.38 -2.48 -2.80
CA ALA A 39 21.14 -3.74 -2.11
C ALA A 39 20.89 -3.54 -0.61
N VAL A 40 21.67 -2.70 0.07
CA VAL A 40 21.47 -2.36 1.49
C VAL A 40 20.13 -1.66 1.68
N ASP A 41 19.78 -0.68 0.84
CA ASP A 41 18.50 0.00 0.92
C ASP A 41 17.34 -0.99 0.71
N GLY A 42 17.41 -1.80 -0.33
CA GLY A 42 16.34 -2.76 -0.66
C GLY A 42 16.13 -3.87 0.36
N LEU A 43 17.20 -4.34 1.02
CA LEU A 43 17.14 -5.46 1.96
C LEU A 43 16.92 -5.02 3.41
N ALA A 44 17.49 -3.91 3.82
CA ALA A 44 17.53 -3.52 5.23
C ALA A 44 16.81 -2.22 5.54
N VAL A 45 16.89 -1.23 4.65
CA VAL A 45 16.37 0.11 4.93
C VAL A 45 14.93 0.25 4.46
N THR A 46 14.67 0.07 3.16
CA THR A 46 13.33 0.30 2.60
C THR A 46 12.25 -0.60 3.20
N PRO A 47 12.45 -1.93 3.39
CA PRO A 47 11.43 -2.76 4.03
C PRO A 47 11.13 -2.38 5.49
N GLY A 48 12.08 -1.75 6.17
CA GLY A 48 11.92 -1.28 7.55
C GLY A 48 11.29 0.11 7.69
N ARG A 49 11.18 0.87 6.62
CA ARG A 49 10.58 2.23 6.64
C ARG A 49 9.07 2.13 6.52
N LEU A 50 8.36 2.97 7.24
CA LEU A 50 6.93 3.14 7.11
C LEU A 50 6.63 4.59 6.74
N THR A 51 5.94 4.79 5.63
CA THR A 51 5.39 6.08 5.25
C THR A 51 3.90 6.13 5.56
N THR A 52 3.41 7.30 5.94
CA THR A 52 1.97 7.58 5.99
C THR A 52 1.64 8.50 4.83
N SER A 53 0.62 8.16 4.07
CA SER A 53 0.10 9.00 2.98
C SER A 53 -1.30 9.50 3.34
N ASP A 54 -1.52 10.81 3.21
CA ASP A 54 -2.78 11.45 3.54
C ASP A 54 -3.51 11.88 2.27
N HIS A 55 -4.80 11.54 2.18
CA HIS A 55 -5.61 11.75 0.98
C HIS A 55 -6.96 12.35 1.33
N ALA A 56 -7.29 13.46 0.68
CA ALA A 56 -8.65 13.98 0.68
C ALA A 56 -9.49 13.25 -0.40
N VAL A 57 -10.66 12.77 0.01
CA VAL A 57 -11.64 12.15 -0.88
C VAL A 57 -12.86 13.06 -0.94
N PRO A 58 -13.12 13.73 -2.07
CA PRO A 58 -14.30 14.57 -2.20
C PRO A 58 -15.58 13.73 -2.18
N GLY A 59 -16.59 14.22 -1.50
CA GLY A 59 -17.95 13.68 -1.58
C GLY A 59 -18.69 14.15 -2.82
N ARG A 60 -19.88 13.59 -3.06
CA ARG A 60 -20.77 14.01 -4.15
C ARG A 60 -21.52 15.29 -3.86
N ALA A 61 -21.75 15.61 -2.58
CA ALA A 61 -22.43 16.82 -2.18
C ALA A 61 -21.49 18.03 -2.19
N ALA A 62 -21.99 19.17 -2.64
CA ALA A 62 -21.25 20.45 -2.61
C ALA A 62 -20.90 20.87 -1.16
N THR A 63 -21.80 20.57 -0.21
CA THR A 63 -21.56 20.76 1.23
C THR A 63 -21.61 19.39 1.89
N PRO A 64 -20.48 18.91 2.44
CA PRO A 64 -20.45 17.61 3.13
C PRO A 64 -21.34 17.59 4.36
N ALA A 65 -22.12 16.52 4.54
CA ALA A 65 -22.89 16.27 5.74
C ALA A 65 -21.98 15.88 6.92
N ALA A 66 -20.95 15.10 6.64
CA ALA A 66 -19.99 14.64 7.63
C ALA A 66 -18.62 14.36 7.00
N ARG A 67 -17.63 14.02 7.84
CA ARG A 67 -16.31 13.54 7.41
C ARG A 67 -16.02 12.20 8.05
N LEU A 68 -15.44 11.29 7.27
CA LEU A 68 -15.01 9.97 7.72
C LEU A 68 -13.49 9.84 7.56
N ARG A 69 -12.80 9.60 8.68
CA ARG A 69 -11.37 9.31 8.68
C ARG A 69 -11.18 7.80 8.53
N VAL A 70 -10.60 7.40 7.41
CA VAL A 70 -10.39 6.01 7.04
C VAL A 70 -8.90 5.70 7.05
N VAL A 71 -8.54 4.55 7.61
CA VAL A 71 -7.19 3.99 7.53
C VAL A 71 -7.24 2.69 6.73
N GLN A 72 -6.36 2.55 5.75
CA GLN A 72 -6.16 1.32 4.99
C GLN A 72 -4.86 0.65 5.40
N VAL A 73 -4.96 -0.62 5.80
CA VAL A 73 -3.84 -1.53 6.04
C VAL A 73 -3.94 -2.67 5.03
N SER A 74 -2.90 -2.91 4.25
CA SER A 74 -2.87 -3.92 3.20
C SER A 74 -1.56 -4.68 3.19
N ASP A 75 -1.59 -5.91 2.66
CA ASP A 75 -0.40 -6.69 2.32
C ASP A 75 0.62 -6.74 3.48
N LEU A 76 0.14 -7.13 4.65
CA LEU A 76 0.95 -7.15 5.87
C LEU A 76 1.93 -8.34 5.87
N HIS A 77 1.56 -9.48 5.25
CA HIS A 77 2.35 -10.71 5.16
C HIS A 77 3.04 -11.06 6.48
N LEU A 78 2.24 -11.06 7.54
CA LEU A 78 2.71 -11.07 8.90
C LEU A 78 3.36 -12.40 9.27
N LYS A 79 4.67 -12.36 9.55
CA LYS A 79 5.47 -13.51 10.03
C LYS A 79 5.89 -13.33 11.48
N ARG A 80 6.00 -12.08 11.92
CA ARG A 80 6.36 -11.70 13.31
C ARG A 80 5.95 -10.26 13.56
N ILE A 81 5.79 -9.90 14.80
CA ILE A 81 5.61 -8.50 15.21
C ILE A 81 7.00 -7.92 15.54
N GLY A 82 7.54 -7.16 14.59
CA GLY A 82 8.82 -6.47 14.71
C GLY A 82 8.64 -4.95 14.81
N GLY A 83 9.74 -4.21 14.61
CA GLY A 83 9.72 -2.74 14.68
C GLY A 83 8.79 -2.08 13.67
N LEU A 84 8.66 -2.64 12.47
CA LEU A 84 7.74 -2.12 11.45
C LEU A 84 6.28 -2.22 11.90
N GLN A 85 5.86 -3.40 12.40
CA GLN A 85 4.49 -3.63 12.85
C GLN A 85 4.15 -2.79 14.09
N ARG A 86 5.09 -2.60 15.01
CA ARG A 86 4.87 -1.71 16.18
C ARG A 86 4.68 -0.27 15.75
N ARG A 87 5.51 0.26 14.84
CA ARG A 87 5.30 1.60 14.27
C ARG A 87 3.99 1.71 13.51
N LEU A 88 3.58 0.65 12.81
CA LEU A 88 2.27 0.61 12.15
C LEU A 88 1.13 0.75 13.17
N LEU A 89 1.16 -0.03 14.25
CA LEU A 89 0.19 0.07 15.35
C LEU A 89 0.17 1.46 15.99
N GLU A 90 1.33 2.03 16.27
CA GLU A 90 1.46 3.42 16.76
C GLU A 90 0.76 4.41 15.81
N ARG A 91 1.04 4.32 14.50
CA ARG A 91 0.41 5.19 13.50
C ARG A 91 -1.10 4.98 13.37
N ILE A 92 -1.58 3.74 13.52
CA ILE A 92 -3.02 3.45 13.53
C ILE A 92 -3.66 4.11 14.76
N HIS A 93 -3.05 4.00 15.94
CA HIS A 93 -3.54 4.67 17.15
C HIS A 93 -3.54 6.20 17.03
N GLU A 94 -2.47 6.79 16.49
CA GLU A 94 -2.36 8.23 16.26
C GLU A 94 -3.34 8.77 15.21
N SER A 95 -3.84 7.92 14.32
CA SER A 95 -4.68 8.35 13.19
C SER A 95 -6.05 8.88 13.62
N ALA A 96 -6.50 8.55 14.83
CA ALA A 96 -7.85 8.81 15.32
C ALA A 96 -8.93 8.44 14.27
N ALA A 97 -8.73 7.29 13.60
CA ALA A 97 -9.61 6.82 12.53
C ALA A 97 -11.03 6.57 13.02
N ASP A 98 -12.01 6.80 12.16
CA ASP A 98 -13.41 6.39 12.36
C ASP A 98 -13.65 4.98 11.78
N LEU A 99 -12.78 4.57 10.82
CA LEU A 99 -12.88 3.30 10.11
C LEU A 99 -11.49 2.74 9.81
N ILE A 100 -11.24 1.47 10.13
CA ILE A 100 -10.04 0.74 9.73
C ILE A 100 -10.41 -0.34 8.73
N LEU A 101 -9.67 -0.40 7.62
CA LEU A 101 -9.90 -1.33 6.52
C LEU A 101 -8.66 -2.18 6.28
N PHE A 102 -8.84 -3.49 6.37
CA PHE A 102 -7.82 -4.48 6.07
C PHE A 102 -8.10 -5.03 4.67
N THR A 103 -7.28 -4.66 3.68
CA THR A 103 -7.55 -4.96 2.27
C THR A 103 -6.80 -6.18 1.75
N GLY A 104 -6.69 -7.24 2.58
CA GLY A 104 -6.20 -8.57 2.21
C GLY A 104 -4.70 -8.75 2.38
N ASP A 105 -4.25 -9.98 2.23
CA ASP A 105 -2.87 -10.45 2.36
C ASP A 105 -2.23 -10.09 3.71
N LEU A 106 -3.01 -10.26 4.80
CA LEU A 106 -2.50 -9.99 6.14
C LEU A 106 -1.59 -11.12 6.63
N VAL A 107 -1.82 -12.36 6.17
CA VAL A 107 -1.04 -13.53 6.56
C VAL A 107 -0.90 -14.51 5.38
N ASP A 108 0.30 -15.07 5.21
CA ASP A 108 0.65 -15.98 4.12
C ASP A 108 0.84 -17.45 4.56
N SER A 109 0.51 -17.78 5.81
CA SER A 109 0.64 -19.14 6.34
C SER A 109 -0.26 -19.34 7.57
N ARG A 110 -0.83 -20.55 7.69
CA ARG A 110 -1.54 -20.97 8.91
C ARG A 110 -0.69 -20.86 10.18
N ALA A 111 0.61 -21.10 10.05
CA ALA A 111 1.55 -21.03 11.16
C ALA A 111 1.67 -19.62 11.75
N HIS A 112 1.26 -18.60 11.00
CA HIS A 112 1.35 -17.21 11.40
C HIS A 112 0.03 -16.60 11.90
N LEU A 113 -1.05 -17.39 12.01
CA LEU A 113 -2.35 -16.91 12.50
C LEU A 113 -2.29 -16.31 13.92
N TRP A 114 -1.43 -16.84 14.77
CA TRP A 114 -1.27 -16.31 16.12
C TRP A 114 -0.63 -14.90 16.13
N GLN A 115 0.23 -14.59 15.15
CA GLN A 115 0.78 -13.25 14.99
C GLN A 115 -0.28 -12.28 14.48
N LEU A 116 -1.14 -12.73 13.56
CA LEU A 116 -2.29 -11.95 13.13
C LEU A 116 -3.22 -11.67 14.31
N GLU A 117 -3.51 -12.67 15.12
CA GLU A 117 -4.32 -12.51 16.32
C GLU A 117 -3.69 -11.52 17.30
N GLN A 118 -2.38 -11.61 17.53
CA GLN A 118 -1.66 -10.66 18.37
C GLN A 118 -1.73 -9.25 17.81
N PHE A 119 -1.51 -9.06 16.50
CA PHE A 119 -1.58 -7.76 15.85
C PHE A 119 -2.96 -7.13 15.98
N LEU A 120 -4.02 -7.89 15.71
CA LEU A 120 -5.40 -7.42 15.82
C LEU A 120 -5.80 -7.09 17.27
N ARG A 121 -5.26 -7.81 18.25
CA ARG A 121 -5.45 -7.52 19.68
C ARG A 121 -4.89 -6.16 20.06
N GLU A 122 -3.78 -5.76 19.44
CA GLU A 122 -3.09 -4.50 19.69
C GLU A 122 -3.68 -3.34 18.86
N CYS A 123 -4.52 -3.62 17.85
CA CYS A 123 -5.24 -2.58 17.12
C CYS A 123 -6.32 -1.91 18.02
N PRO A 124 -6.62 -0.61 17.78
CA PRO A 124 -7.71 0.04 18.49
C PRO A 124 -9.06 -0.65 18.19
N ARG A 125 -9.83 -0.94 19.25
CA ARG A 125 -11.16 -1.58 19.11
C ARG A 125 -12.28 -0.62 18.70
N GLN A 126 -12.10 0.64 18.93
CA GLN A 126 -12.83 1.75 18.38
C GLN A 126 -11.87 2.44 17.45
N PRO A 127 -12.05 2.42 16.23
CA PRO A 127 -13.22 2.54 15.36
C PRO A 127 -13.77 1.19 14.84
N ARG A 128 -14.82 1.27 14.00
CA ARG A 128 -15.34 0.16 13.21
C ARG A 128 -14.25 -0.40 12.29
N SER A 129 -14.22 -1.70 12.10
CA SER A 129 -13.17 -2.32 11.30
C SER A 129 -13.73 -3.41 10.39
N PHE A 130 -13.30 -3.38 9.13
CA PHE A 130 -13.66 -4.40 8.13
C PHE A 130 -12.41 -4.99 7.51
N ALA A 131 -12.49 -6.25 7.11
CA ALA A 131 -11.46 -6.95 6.37
C ALA A 131 -12.03 -7.58 5.10
N ILE A 132 -11.18 -7.74 4.08
CA ILE A 132 -11.42 -8.63 2.95
C ILE A 132 -10.28 -9.64 2.86
N LEU A 133 -10.46 -10.69 2.08
CA LEU A 133 -9.40 -11.64 1.77
C LEU A 133 -8.52 -11.11 0.65
N GLY A 134 -7.21 -11.43 0.74
CA GLY A 134 -6.31 -11.45 -0.40
C GLY A 134 -6.08 -12.87 -0.90
N ASN A 135 -5.19 -13.01 -1.87
CA ASN A 135 -4.89 -14.32 -2.45
C ASN A 135 -4.08 -15.22 -1.49
N TRP A 136 -3.26 -14.65 -0.62
CA TRP A 136 -2.40 -15.44 0.26
C TRP A 136 -3.16 -16.17 1.37
N GLU A 137 -4.22 -15.60 1.95
CA GLU A 137 -5.06 -16.32 2.93
C GLU A 137 -5.64 -17.59 2.31
N ARG A 138 -6.07 -17.52 1.03
CA ARG A 138 -6.61 -18.68 0.31
C ARG A 138 -5.52 -19.67 -0.10
N TRP A 139 -4.39 -19.22 -0.63
CA TRP A 139 -3.25 -20.09 -1.00
C TRP A 139 -2.64 -20.79 0.21
N ALA A 140 -2.64 -20.15 1.37
CA ALA A 140 -2.26 -20.77 2.64
C ALA A 140 -3.25 -21.86 3.08
N GLY A 141 -4.39 -22.00 2.38
CA GLY A 141 -5.44 -22.96 2.68
C GLY A 141 -6.06 -22.73 4.05
N ILE A 142 -6.11 -21.49 4.52
CA ILE A 142 -6.76 -21.13 5.80
C ILE A 142 -8.27 -21.25 5.62
N PRO A 143 -8.96 -22.05 6.46
CA PRO A 143 -10.42 -22.14 6.38
C PRO A 143 -11.07 -20.78 6.62
N LEU A 144 -12.06 -20.43 5.79
CA LEU A 144 -12.75 -19.14 5.87
C LEU A 144 -13.36 -18.92 7.28
N GLU A 145 -13.99 -19.95 7.85
CA GLU A 145 -14.61 -19.89 9.18
C GLU A 145 -13.58 -19.64 10.29
N ALA A 146 -12.33 -20.07 10.10
CA ALA A 146 -11.26 -19.80 11.06
C ALA A 146 -10.87 -18.32 11.03
N LEU A 147 -10.80 -17.72 9.82
CA LEU A 147 -10.55 -16.28 9.66
C LEU A 147 -11.72 -15.46 10.17
N VAL A 148 -12.97 -15.82 9.84
CA VAL A 148 -14.17 -15.13 10.35
C VAL A 148 -14.12 -15.08 11.88
N ARG A 149 -13.96 -16.22 12.54
CA ARG A 149 -13.89 -16.27 14.02
C ARG A 149 -12.71 -15.50 14.59
N LEU A 150 -11.57 -15.51 13.90
CA LEU A 150 -10.39 -14.77 14.36
C LEU A 150 -10.66 -13.27 14.30
N TYR A 151 -11.16 -12.76 13.18
CA TYR A 151 -11.45 -11.35 12.99
C TYR A 151 -12.56 -10.86 13.96
N GLU A 152 -13.66 -11.60 14.08
CA GLU A 152 -14.79 -11.28 14.96
C GLU A 152 -14.37 -11.14 16.44
N ARG A 153 -13.49 -12.03 16.94
CA ARG A 153 -12.94 -11.92 18.31
C ARG A 153 -12.23 -10.60 18.58
N HIS A 154 -11.77 -9.93 17.53
CA HIS A 154 -11.07 -8.66 17.62
C HIS A 154 -11.89 -7.46 17.12
N GLY A 155 -13.20 -7.66 16.90
CA GLY A 155 -14.10 -6.59 16.47
C GLY A 155 -13.91 -6.17 15.01
N VAL A 156 -13.31 -7.03 14.19
CA VAL A 156 -13.19 -6.85 12.75
C VAL A 156 -14.22 -7.74 12.05
N GLU A 157 -14.97 -7.18 11.11
CA GLU A 157 -15.93 -7.94 10.31
C GLU A 157 -15.32 -8.30 8.96
N LEU A 158 -15.24 -9.61 8.64
CA LEU A 158 -14.73 -10.09 7.37
C LEU A 158 -15.84 -10.06 6.32
N LEU A 159 -15.61 -9.33 5.24
CA LEU A 159 -16.52 -9.19 4.11
C LEU A 159 -16.04 -10.05 2.93
N VAL A 160 -16.86 -10.99 2.50
CA VAL A 160 -16.62 -11.82 1.32
C VAL A 160 -17.90 -11.81 0.47
N ASN A 161 -17.89 -11.05 -0.61
CA ASN A 161 -19.07 -10.79 -1.45
C ASN A 161 -20.26 -10.31 -0.61
N ARG A 162 -20.02 -9.33 0.23
CA ARG A 162 -21.02 -8.82 1.18
C ARG A 162 -20.86 -7.33 1.40
N SER A 163 -21.99 -6.66 1.61
CA SER A 163 -22.05 -5.26 2.01
C SER A 163 -22.55 -5.10 3.44
N VAL A 164 -22.07 -4.04 4.08
CA VAL A 164 -22.59 -3.53 5.36
C VAL A 164 -22.89 -2.05 5.23
N GLU A 165 -23.91 -1.61 5.96
CA GLU A 165 -24.23 -0.19 6.08
C GLU A 165 -24.12 0.25 7.55
N PHE A 166 -23.70 1.48 7.74
CA PHE A 166 -23.66 2.16 9.03
C PHE A 166 -23.81 3.66 8.84
N GLU A 167 -24.01 4.37 9.95
CA GLU A 167 -24.13 5.83 9.94
C GLU A 167 -22.98 6.49 10.68
N LYS A 168 -22.58 7.65 10.19
CA LYS A 168 -21.64 8.58 10.83
C LYS A 168 -22.20 9.99 10.70
N ASP A 169 -22.50 10.62 11.85
CA ASP A 169 -23.01 11.98 11.94
C ASP A 169 -24.22 12.25 10.99
N GLY A 170 -25.13 11.27 10.89
CA GLY A 170 -26.32 11.28 10.04
C GLY A 170 -26.11 10.87 8.57
N ALA A 171 -24.87 10.72 8.12
CA ALA A 171 -24.57 10.23 6.78
C ALA A 171 -24.52 8.69 6.76
N ARG A 172 -25.29 8.07 5.84
CA ARG A 172 -25.26 6.62 5.62
C ARG A 172 -24.10 6.24 4.71
N ILE A 173 -23.33 5.24 5.14
CA ILE A 173 -22.16 4.74 4.45
C ILE A 173 -22.34 3.26 4.18
N ARG A 174 -22.02 2.83 2.96
CA ARG A 174 -21.90 1.42 2.59
C ARG A 174 -20.45 1.05 2.40
N VAL A 175 -20.04 -0.09 2.96
CA VAL A 175 -18.79 -0.77 2.67
C VAL A 175 -19.12 -2.13 2.04
N THR A 176 -18.69 -2.33 0.81
CA THR A 176 -18.81 -3.60 0.09
C THR A 176 -17.45 -4.26 0.04
N GLY A 177 -17.33 -5.49 0.53
CA GLY A 177 -16.10 -6.30 0.39
C GLY A 177 -16.32 -7.44 -0.60
N LEU A 178 -15.46 -7.51 -1.61
CA LEU A 178 -15.46 -8.60 -2.58
C LEU A 178 -14.48 -9.70 -2.19
N ASP A 179 -14.76 -10.91 -2.66
CA ASP A 179 -13.80 -11.99 -2.64
C ASP A 179 -12.60 -11.69 -3.56
N ASP A 180 -11.47 -12.37 -3.34
CA ASP A 180 -10.27 -12.13 -4.14
C ASP A 180 -10.45 -12.53 -5.61
N LEU A 181 -9.95 -11.69 -6.53
CA LEU A 181 -10.10 -11.88 -7.97
C LEU A 181 -9.27 -13.06 -8.51
N VAL A 182 -8.11 -13.32 -7.89
CA VAL A 182 -7.13 -14.31 -8.38
C VAL A 182 -7.37 -15.70 -7.79
N SER A 183 -7.70 -15.76 -6.51
CA SER A 183 -7.80 -17.03 -5.76
C SER A 183 -9.22 -17.35 -5.29
N GLY A 184 -10.15 -16.41 -5.42
CA GLY A 184 -11.53 -16.50 -5.01
C GLY A 184 -12.53 -16.44 -6.16
N ARG A 185 -13.72 -15.95 -5.85
CA ARG A 185 -14.83 -15.74 -6.80
C ARG A 185 -15.57 -14.46 -6.44
N PRO A 186 -15.09 -13.29 -6.88
CA PRO A 186 -15.78 -12.04 -6.62
C PRO A 186 -17.15 -12.04 -7.29
N ASP A 187 -18.18 -11.71 -6.51
CA ASP A 187 -19.57 -11.65 -6.95
C ASP A 187 -20.19 -10.34 -6.48
N VAL A 188 -20.26 -9.38 -7.39
CA VAL A 188 -20.80 -8.04 -7.12
C VAL A 188 -22.32 -8.12 -6.93
N ALA A 189 -23.02 -8.99 -7.66
CA ALA A 189 -24.47 -9.13 -7.56
C ALA A 189 -24.84 -9.66 -6.16
N ALA A 190 -24.18 -10.72 -5.69
CA ALA A 190 -24.39 -11.24 -4.34
C ALA A 190 -24.02 -10.22 -3.26
N ALA A 191 -22.94 -9.44 -3.49
CA ALA A 191 -22.52 -8.43 -2.52
C ALA A 191 -23.51 -7.28 -2.35
N LEU A 192 -24.33 -6.99 -3.37
CA LEU A 192 -25.27 -5.89 -3.41
C LEU A 192 -26.74 -6.35 -3.35
N ASP A 193 -26.97 -7.66 -3.19
CA ASP A 193 -28.34 -8.22 -3.16
C ASP A 193 -29.17 -7.59 -2.03
N GLY A 194 -30.38 -7.13 -2.38
CA GLY A 194 -31.29 -6.45 -1.45
C GLY A 194 -30.85 -5.05 -0.98
N MET A 195 -29.74 -4.52 -1.50
CA MET A 195 -29.24 -3.20 -1.11
C MET A 195 -29.90 -2.07 -1.91
N ALA A 196 -30.37 -1.02 -1.22
CA ALA A 196 -30.85 0.20 -1.87
C ALA A 196 -29.67 1.11 -2.26
N PRO A 197 -29.77 1.96 -3.30
CA PRO A 197 -28.72 2.94 -3.61
C PRO A 197 -28.35 3.80 -2.39
N THR A 198 -27.06 4.13 -2.27
CA THR A 198 -26.54 4.98 -1.17
C THR A 198 -25.58 6.01 -1.73
N PRO A 199 -25.54 7.24 -1.15
CA PRO A 199 -24.65 8.29 -1.64
C PRO A 199 -23.18 8.14 -1.25
N ASN A 200 -22.85 7.26 -0.30
CA ASN A 200 -21.48 7.06 0.17
C ASN A 200 -21.14 5.58 0.12
N HIS A 201 -20.57 5.14 -1.01
CA HIS A 201 -20.26 3.73 -1.27
C HIS A 201 -18.77 3.49 -1.43
N LEU A 202 -18.20 2.74 -0.50
CA LEU A 202 -16.81 2.28 -0.48
C LEU A 202 -16.74 0.82 -0.91
N LEU A 203 -15.94 0.52 -1.92
CA LEU A 203 -15.69 -0.83 -2.44
C LEU A 203 -14.29 -1.29 -2.06
N LEU A 204 -14.20 -2.47 -1.45
CA LEU A 204 -12.95 -3.13 -1.15
C LEU A 204 -12.76 -4.33 -2.08
N ALA A 205 -11.65 -4.35 -2.81
CA ALA A 205 -11.23 -5.48 -3.62
C ALA A 205 -9.71 -5.58 -3.56
N HIS A 206 -9.16 -6.72 -3.14
CA HIS A 206 -7.73 -6.87 -2.95
C HIS A 206 -6.95 -6.61 -4.24
N CYS A 207 -7.31 -7.29 -5.33
CA CYS A 207 -6.71 -7.14 -6.66
C CYS A 207 -7.28 -5.91 -7.39
N PRO A 208 -6.46 -4.92 -7.78
CA PRO A 208 -6.97 -3.69 -8.41
C PRO A 208 -7.55 -3.88 -9.81
N ALA A 209 -7.20 -4.97 -10.53
CA ALA A 209 -7.83 -5.29 -11.81
C ALA A 209 -9.33 -5.57 -11.69
N ALA A 210 -9.87 -5.80 -10.51
CA ALA A 210 -11.31 -5.90 -10.25
C ALA A 210 -12.08 -4.67 -10.74
N ARG A 211 -11.45 -3.48 -10.72
CA ARG A 211 -12.01 -2.23 -11.25
C ARG A 211 -12.45 -2.30 -12.71
N ASP A 212 -11.65 -2.97 -13.53
CA ASP A 212 -11.88 -3.07 -14.99
C ASP A 212 -12.56 -4.41 -15.37
N SER A 213 -12.45 -5.43 -14.50
CA SER A 213 -12.90 -6.80 -14.80
C SER A 213 -14.34 -7.07 -14.34
N LEU A 214 -14.82 -6.35 -13.32
CA LEU A 214 -16.11 -6.60 -12.72
C LEU A 214 -17.15 -5.58 -13.21
N ALA A 215 -18.34 -6.06 -13.53
CA ALA A 215 -19.48 -5.20 -13.86
C ALA A 215 -20.04 -4.59 -12.56
N LEU A 216 -19.79 -3.31 -12.36
CA LEU A 216 -20.38 -2.54 -11.25
C LEU A 216 -21.71 -1.97 -11.73
N PRO A 217 -22.84 -2.27 -11.05
CA PRO A 217 -24.16 -1.79 -11.44
C PRO A 217 -24.22 -0.25 -11.34
N ALA A 218 -24.78 0.39 -12.36
CA ALA A 218 -24.89 1.85 -12.43
C ALA A 218 -25.74 2.45 -11.30
N GLU A 219 -26.70 1.68 -10.78
CA GLU A 219 -27.57 2.03 -9.66
C GLU A 219 -26.84 2.02 -8.30
N HIS A 220 -25.68 1.37 -8.22
CA HIS A 220 -24.82 1.34 -7.04
C HIS A 220 -23.46 1.99 -7.31
N PRO A 221 -23.41 3.28 -7.62
CA PRO A 221 -22.18 3.94 -7.97
C PRO A 221 -21.21 3.94 -6.80
N VAL A 222 -19.94 3.61 -7.08
CA VAL A 222 -18.85 3.56 -6.10
C VAL A 222 -18.14 4.90 -6.03
N ASP A 223 -17.97 5.46 -4.82
CA ASP A 223 -17.29 6.73 -4.59
C ASP A 223 -15.80 6.56 -4.38
N LEU A 224 -15.41 5.44 -3.80
CA LEU A 224 -14.03 5.10 -3.53
C LEU A 224 -13.85 3.59 -3.60
N MET A 225 -12.87 3.14 -4.36
CA MET A 225 -12.38 1.76 -4.35
C MET A 225 -11.00 1.71 -3.73
N LEU A 226 -10.77 0.76 -2.83
CA LEU A 226 -9.47 0.54 -2.19
C LEU A 226 -8.94 -0.87 -2.51
N SER A 227 -7.69 -0.92 -2.93
CA SER A 227 -6.99 -2.16 -3.27
C SER A 227 -5.57 -2.19 -2.71
N GLY A 228 -4.97 -3.38 -2.64
CA GLY A 228 -3.58 -3.62 -2.33
C GLY A 228 -2.91 -4.46 -3.42
N HIS A 229 -2.36 -5.64 -3.05
CA HIS A 229 -1.89 -6.70 -3.94
C HIS A 229 -0.59 -6.43 -4.70
N THR A 230 -0.39 -5.23 -5.21
CA THR A 230 0.71 -4.89 -6.11
C THR A 230 2.05 -4.66 -5.40
N HIS A 231 2.02 -4.38 -4.10
CA HIS A 231 3.16 -3.92 -3.31
C HIS A 231 3.87 -2.68 -3.90
N GLY A 232 3.19 -1.91 -4.78
CA GLY A 232 3.84 -0.86 -5.57
C GLY A 232 4.92 -1.39 -6.52
N GLY A 233 4.78 -2.67 -6.94
CA GLY A 233 5.77 -3.41 -7.71
C GLY A 233 6.89 -4.02 -6.86
N GLN A 234 6.92 -3.81 -5.55
CA GLN A 234 7.90 -4.27 -4.54
C GLN A 234 9.37 -3.99 -4.91
N ILE A 235 9.81 -4.33 -6.14
CA ILE A 235 11.10 -3.97 -6.73
C ILE A 235 10.81 -3.05 -7.92
N ALA A 236 10.84 -1.75 -7.65
CA ALA A 236 10.49 -0.68 -8.58
C ALA A 236 11.60 0.39 -8.63
N PRO A 237 12.79 0.07 -9.16
CA PRO A 237 13.87 1.04 -9.30
C PRO A 237 13.40 2.24 -10.14
N PHE A 238 13.72 3.45 -9.68
CA PHE A 238 13.27 4.70 -10.31
C PHE A 238 11.75 4.85 -10.47
N GLY A 239 10.97 4.15 -9.59
CA GLY A 239 9.51 4.16 -9.63
C GLY A 239 8.87 3.28 -10.71
N GLN A 240 9.65 2.46 -11.40
CA GLN A 240 9.17 1.53 -12.41
C GLN A 240 9.13 0.10 -11.87
N ALA A 241 7.93 -0.45 -11.73
CA ALA A 241 7.75 -1.83 -11.31
C ALA A 241 8.34 -2.79 -12.35
N LEU A 242 9.24 -3.67 -11.92
CA LEU A 242 9.84 -4.66 -12.81
C LEU A 242 8.85 -5.81 -13.13
N VAL A 243 8.07 -6.21 -12.14
CA VAL A 243 7.07 -7.27 -12.25
C VAL A 243 5.87 -6.87 -11.38
N LEU A 244 4.69 -7.18 -11.87
CA LEU A 244 3.46 -7.07 -11.10
C LEU A 244 2.81 -8.46 -10.99
N PRO A 245 2.17 -8.78 -9.84
CA PRO A 245 1.45 -10.03 -9.69
C PRO A 245 0.22 -10.07 -10.62
N HIS A 246 -0.23 -11.29 -10.96
CA HIS A 246 -1.47 -11.49 -11.71
C HIS A 246 -2.66 -10.92 -10.91
N GLY A 247 -3.53 -10.17 -11.55
CA GLY A 247 -4.62 -9.45 -10.87
C GLY A 247 -4.34 -7.96 -10.63
N SER A 248 -3.12 -7.50 -10.93
CA SER A 248 -2.78 -6.07 -10.87
C SER A 248 -3.38 -5.25 -12.01
N GLY A 249 -3.59 -5.85 -13.20
CA GLY A 249 -3.95 -5.10 -14.40
C GLY A 249 -2.90 -4.04 -14.74
N ARG A 250 -3.34 -2.83 -15.05
CA ARG A 250 -2.45 -1.67 -15.32
C ARG A 250 -2.07 -0.89 -14.05
N TYR A 251 -2.47 -1.34 -12.89
CA TYR A 251 -2.38 -0.63 -11.63
C TYR A 251 -1.11 -1.01 -10.86
N VAL A 252 -0.39 0.02 -10.37
CA VAL A 252 0.84 -0.17 -9.60
C VAL A 252 0.68 0.35 -8.17
N ALA A 253 0.44 1.64 -8.01
CA ALA A 253 0.23 2.30 -6.72
C ALA A 253 -0.39 3.69 -6.90
N GLY A 254 -1.03 4.20 -5.85
CA GLY A 254 -1.61 5.54 -5.85
C GLY A 254 -2.98 5.63 -6.49
N TRP A 255 -3.35 6.84 -6.94
CA TRP A 255 -4.68 7.15 -7.45
C TRP A 255 -4.85 6.87 -8.93
N TYR A 256 -6.03 6.30 -9.26
CA TYR A 256 -6.54 6.14 -10.63
C TYR A 256 -7.97 6.69 -10.67
N ARG A 257 -8.18 7.76 -11.44
CA ARG A 257 -9.46 8.49 -11.51
C ARG A 257 -10.06 8.52 -12.92
N ASP A 258 -9.45 7.83 -13.85
CA ASP A 258 -9.85 7.71 -15.25
C ASP A 258 -10.78 6.50 -15.46
N GLY A 259 -11.87 6.67 -16.18
CA GLY A 259 -12.68 5.58 -16.78
C GLY A 259 -13.31 4.57 -15.81
N GLY A 260 -13.69 4.95 -14.59
CA GLY A 260 -14.35 4.06 -13.62
C GLY A 260 -14.39 4.65 -12.23
N PRO A 261 -14.76 3.89 -11.19
CA PRO A 261 -14.75 4.41 -9.84
C PRO A 261 -13.34 4.88 -9.45
N PRO A 262 -13.22 5.97 -8.67
CA PRO A 262 -11.94 6.40 -8.14
C PRO A 262 -11.30 5.25 -7.35
N LEU A 263 -10.11 4.82 -7.77
CA LEU A 263 -9.36 3.72 -7.14
C LEU A 263 -8.10 4.25 -6.50
N TYR A 264 -7.83 3.82 -5.28
CA TYR A 264 -6.51 3.93 -4.65
C TYR A 264 -5.89 2.55 -4.47
N VAL A 265 -4.64 2.40 -4.93
CA VAL A 265 -3.86 1.17 -4.77
C VAL A 265 -2.76 1.42 -3.75
N CYS A 266 -2.88 0.80 -2.57
CA CYS A 266 -1.92 0.89 -1.49
C CYS A 266 -0.67 0.05 -1.79
N ARG A 267 0.52 0.56 -1.43
CA ARG A 267 1.77 -0.20 -1.58
C ARG A 267 1.95 -1.31 -0.55
N GLY A 268 1.02 -1.43 0.41
CA GLY A 268 1.11 -2.43 1.46
C GLY A 268 2.29 -2.26 2.40
N ILE A 269 2.34 -3.10 3.43
CA ILE A 269 3.30 -2.99 4.55
C ILE A 269 4.43 -4.02 4.43
N GLY A 270 4.09 -5.30 4.25
CA GLY A 270 5.02 -6.42 4.25
C GLY A 270 5.78 -6.60 2.95
N THR A 271 6.31 -7.78 2.79
CA THR A 271 6.95 -8.23 1.55
C THR A 271 6.42 -9.62 1.19
N SER A 272 6.17 -9.82 -0.10
CA SER A 272 5.78 -11.11 -0.65
C SER A 272 6.97 -11.80 -1.29
N LEU A 273 7.07 -13.13 -1.20
CA LEU A 273 8.09 -14.00 -1.78
C LEU A 273 9.52 -13.71 -1.29
N VAL A 274 10.03 -12.51 -1.51
CA VAL A 274 11.39 -12.10 -1.12
C VAL A 274 11.33 -10.91 -0.15
N PRO A 275 12.20 -10.86 0.89
CA PRO A 275 12.17 -9.79 1.89
C PRO A 275 12.91 -8.53 1.40
N VAL A 276 12.57 -8.06 0.20
CA VAL A 276 13.23 -6.92 -0.47
C VAL A 276 12.17 -5.93 -0.93
N ARG A 277 12.39 -4.63 -0.69
CA ARG A 277 11.65 -3.53 -1.32
C ARG A 277 12.64 -2.51 -1.88
N ILE A 278 12.47 -2.12 -3.13
CA ILE A 278 13.27 -1.08 -3.80
C ILE A 278 12.30 -0.12 -4.47
N GLY A 279 12.35 1.17 -4.11
CA GLY A 279 11.47 2.19 -4.69
C GLY A 279 9.98 2.08 -4.31
N ALA A 280 9.61 1.08 -3.50
CA ALA A 280 8.25 0.79 -3.06
C ALA A 280 8.18 0.73 -1.52
N THR A 281 8.33 1.88 -0.86
CA THR A 281 8.33 1.99 0.60
C THR A 281 6.99 1.54 1.20
N PRO A 282 6.99 0.74 2.30
CA PRO A 282 5.78 0.39 3.05
C PRO A 282 4.89 1.59 3.37
N GLU A 283 3.59 1.42 3.24
CA GLU A 283 2.63 2.52 3.30
C GLU A 283 1.43 2.21 4.18
N LEU A 284 1.13 3.14 5.10
CA LEU A 284 -0.17 3.28 5.74
C LEU A 284 -0.93 4.41 5.03
N ALA A 285 -2.00 4.09 4.33
CA ALA A 285 -2.81 5.09 3.65
C ALA A 285 -3.94 5.58 4.57
N ARG A 286 -4.11 6.92 4.64
CA ARG A 286 -5.17 7.57 5.40
C ARG A 286 -6.01 8.44 4.48
N PHE A 287 -7.31 8.41 4.68
CA PHE A 287 -8.25 9.17 3.86
C PHE A 287 -9.15 10.00 4.77
N GLU A 288 -9.33 11.26 4.41
CA GLU A 288 -10.40 12.10 4.92
C GLU A 288 -11.47 12.18 3.83
N TRP A 289 -12.55 11.43 4.02
CA TRP A 289 -13.64 11.33 3.06
C TRP A 289 -14.79 12.23 3.47
N SER A 290 -15.14 13.16 2.57
CA SER A 290 -16.31 14.02 2.71
C SER A 290 -17.57 13.23 2.32
N LEU A 291 -18.52 13.12 3.23
CA LEU A 291 -19.75 12.35 3.04
C LEU A 291 -20.90 13.25 2.55
N ALA A 292 -21.77 12.67 1.71
CA ALA A 292 -22.98 13.32 1.21
C ALA A 292 -24.17 13.10 2.15
#